data_2c48e44de67a22c361606af706d2d56a
#
_entry.id   2c48e44de67a22c361606af706d2d56a
#
_cell.length_a   1.000
_cell.length_b   1.000
_cell.length_c   1.000
_cell.angle_alpha   90.00
_cell.angle_beta   90.00
_cell.angle_gamma   90.00
#
_symmetry.space_group_name_H-M   'P 1'
#
loop_
_entity.id
_entity.type
_entity.pdbx_description
1 polymer ?
#
loop_
_entity_poly.entity_id
_entity_poly.type
_entity_poly.pdbx_seq_one_letter_code
_entity_poly.pdbx_strand_id
1 'polypeptide(L)'
;ILELPIVAEKGASLATEDRQVVKQAIKDKIKTQDFATWNAIFQQQDVCVEPVLKLDEALDSQLAKDRAWVISVPLQEGSTKSEQQLACPIKFSRSKIRYEFIGKPLGFDSL
;
A
#
# COMPACT_ATOMS: atom_id res chain seq x y z
N ILE A 1 -19.72 2.14 -13.45
CA ILE A 1 -18.62 1.17 -13.28
C ILE A 1 -19.18 -0.18 -12.85
N LEU A 2 -19.81 -0.26 -11.69
CA LEU A 2 -20.36 -1.54 -11.18
C LEU A 2 -21.72 -1.89 -11.75
N GLU A 3 -22.49 -0.90 -12.23
CA GLU A 3 -23.84 -1.05 -12.80
C GLU A 3 -24.80 -1.80 -11.85
N LEU A 4 -24.80 -1.40 -10.58
CA LEU A 4 -25.63 -1.97 -9.53
C LEU A 4 -26.75 -0.99 -9.14
N PRO A 5 -27.98 -1.12 -9.67
CA PRO A 5 -29.10 -0.23 -9.33
C PRO A 5 -29.40 -0.17 -7.84
N ILE A 6 -29.25 -1.28 -7.13
CA ILE A 6 -29.45 -1.37 -5.68
C ILE A 6 -28.55 -0.43 -4.87
N VAL A 7 -27.37 -0.10 -5.40
CA VAL A 7 -26.45 0.85 -4.75
C VAL A 7 -26.98 2.28 -4.89
N ALA A 8 -27.58 2.64 -6.02
CA ALA A 8 -28.21 3.94 -6.19
C ALA A 8 -29.46 4.09 -5.31
N GLU A 9 -30.23 3.01 -5.15
CA GLU A 9 -31.46 2.99 -4.36
C GLU A 9 -31.20 2.99 -2.85
N LYS A 10 -30.28 2.17 -2.38
CA LYS A 10 -30.06 1.86 -0.94
C LYS A 10 -28.70 2.24 -0.38
N GLY A 11 -27.77 2.72 -1.23
CA GLY A 11 -26.38 2.98 -0.83
C GLY A 11 -26.22 4.02 0.28
N ALA A 12 -27.13 4.99 0.35
CA ALA A 12 -27.15 6.02 1.38
C ALA A 12 -28.00 5.64 2.63
N SER A 13 -28.65 4.48 2.64
CA SER A 13 -29.47 4.04 3.76
C SER A 13 -28.65 3.78 5.01
N LEU A 14 -29.16 4.21 6.17
CA LEU A 14 -28.58 3.91 7.48
C LEU A 14 -29.12 2.59 8.06
N ALA A 15 -30.17 1.99 7.47
CA ALA A 15 -30.73 0.73 7.92
C ALA A 15 -29.71 -0.42 7.73
N THR A 16 -29.58 -1.27 8.73
CA THR A 16 -28.60 -2.37 8.74
C THR A 16 -28.88 -3.36 7.61
N GLU A 17 -30.14 -3.66 7.37
CA GLU A 17 -30.59 -4.60 6.33
C GLU A 17 -30.20 -4.10 4.93
N ASP A 18 -30.47 -2.82 4.65
CA ASP A 18 -30.11 -2.22 3.35
C ASP A 18 -28.60 -2.21 3.13
N ARG A 19 -27.83 -1.88 4.16
CA ARG A 19 -26.35 -1.94 4.08
C ARG A 19 -25.82 -3.35 3.84
N GLN A 20 -26.45 -4.36 4.40
CA GLN A 20 -26.10 -5.76 4.16
C GLN A 20 -26.36 -6.16 2.71
N VAL A 21 -27.53 -5.80 2.19
CA VAL A 21 -27.91 -6.08 0.78
C VAL A 21 -26.94 -5.39 -0.18
N VAL A 22 -26.63 -4.12 0.02
CA VAL A 22 -25.68 -3.36 -0.80
C VAL A 22 -24.27 -3.98 -0.76
N LYS A 23 -23.76 -4.30 0.43
CA LYS A 23 -22.47 -4.96 0.59
C LYS A 23 -22.38 -6.29 -0.15
N GLN A 24 -23.45 -7.10 -0.06
CA GLN A 24 -23.50 -8.39 -0.73
C GLN A 24 -23.51 -8.20 -2.26
N ALA A 25 -24.32 -7.29 -2.77
CA ALA A 25 -24.38 -7.00 -4.22
C ALA A 25 -23.01 -6.53 -4.77
N ILE A 26 -22.32 -5.64 -4.06
CA ILE A 26 -20.97 -5.21 -4.44
C ILE A 26 -19.99 -6.39 -4.41
N LYS A 27 -20.01 -7.18 -3.33
CA LYS A 27 -19.13 -8.35 -3.18
C LYS A 27 -19.33 -9.38 -4.32
N ASP A 28 -20.56 -9.63 -4.68
CA ASP A 28 -20.88 -10.59 -5.76
C ASP A 28 -20.45 -10.04 -7.13
N LYS A 29 -20.64 -8.75 -7.35
CA LYS A 29 -20.16 -8.10 -8.58
C LYS A 29 -18.63 -8.12 -8.69
N ILE A 30 -17.90 -7.80 -7.63
CA ILE A 30 -16.44 -7.83 -7.61
C ILE A 30 -15.89 -9.24 -7.88
N LYS A 31 -16.57 -10.28 -7.41
CA LYS A 31 -16.18 -11.68 -7.67
C LYS A 31 -16.36 -12.13 -9.14
N THR A 32 -17.03 -11.36 -9.98
CA THR A 32 -17.25 -11.73 -11.40
C THR A 32 -16.00 -11.60 -12.26
N GLN A 33 -14.98 -10.91 -11.78
CA GLN A 33 -13.72 -10.72 -12.50
C GLN A 33 -12.54 -10.85 -11.55
N ASP A 34 -11.34 -11.03 -12.09
CA ASP A 34 -10.12 -11.10 -11.31
C ASP A 34 -9.62 -9.72 -10.83
N PHE A 35 -8.64 -9.74 -9.93
CA PHE A 35 -8.04 -8.54 -9.35
C PHE A 35 -7.42 -7.63 -10.43
N ALA A 36 -6.70 -8.19 -11.39
CA ALA A 36 -5.98 -7.41 -12.40
C ALA A 36 -6.97 -6.63 -13.30
N THR A 37 -8.07 -7.27 -13.68
CA THR A 37 -9.12 -6.65 -14.47
C THR A 37 -9.79 -5.50 -13.71
N TRP A 38 -10.19 -5.72 -12.45
CA TRP A 38 -10.79 -4.66 -11.65
C TRP A 38 -9.84 -3.51 -11.39
N ASN A 39 -8.58 -3.81 -11.08
CA ASN A 39 -7.56 -2.79 -10.87
C ASN A 39 -7.39 -1.90 -12.11
N ALA A 40 -7.30 -2.49 -13.31
CA ALA A 40 -7.20 -1.74 -14.56
C ALA A 40 -8.44 -0.85 -14.82
N ILE A 41 -9.64 -1.33 -14.50
CA ILE A 41 -10.88 -0.57 -14.64
C ILE A 41 -10.88 0.63 -13.68
N PHE A 42 -10.58 0.41 -12.40
CA PHE A 42 -10.64 1.48 -11.39
C PHE A 42 -9.54 2.52 -11.55
N GLN A 43 -8.35 2.14 -11.99
CA GLN A 43 -7.25 3.09 -12.28
C GLN A 43 -7.58 4.11 -13.38
N GLN A 44 -8.52 3.80 -14.26
CA GLN A 44 -8.96 4.71 -15.33
C GLN A 44 -10.11 5.63 -14.90
N GLN A 45 -10.55 5.54 -13.66
CA GLN A 45 -11.71 6.26 -13.15
C GLN A 45 -11.32 7.14 -11.97
N ASP A 46 -11.98 8.29 -11.87
CA ASP A 46 -11.88 9.16 -10.69
C ASP A 46 -12.82 8.65 -9.59
N VAL A 47 -12.36 7.64 -8.84
CA VAL A 47 -13.12 6.99 -7.76
C VAL A 47 -12.23 6.66 -6.58
N CYS A 48 -12.80 6.67 -5.38
CA CYS A 48 -12.11 6.31 -4.15
C CYS A 48 -12.09 4.78 -3.93
N VAL A 49 -11.48 4.06 -4.86
CA VAL A 49 -11.31 2.60 -4.79
C VAL A 49 -9.85 2.26 -5.01
N GLU A 50 -9.23 1.64 -4.01
CA GLU A 50 -7.84 1.24 -4.02
C GLU A 50 -7.68 -0.26 -3.71
N PRO A 51 -6.71 -0.93 -4.32
CA PRO A 51 -6.42 -2.32 -4.01
C PRO A 51 -5.84 -2.48 -2.60
N VAL A 52 -6.25 -3.52 -1.90
CA VAL A 52 -5.59 -3.95 -0.66
C VAL A 52 -4.47 -4.90 -1.04
N LEU A 53 -3.25 -4.38 -1.08
CA LEU A 53 -2.05 -5.10 -1.45
C LEU A 53 -1.46 -5.83 -0.25
N LYS A 54 -0.77 -6.95 -0.49
CA LYS A 54 0.15 -7.55 0.48
C LYS A 54 1.38 -6.65 0.64
N LEU A 55 2.17 -6.87 1.67
CA LEU A 55 3.33 -6.02 1.97
C LEU A 55 4.35 -6.01 0.82
N ASP A 56 4.69 -7.16 0.29
CA ASP A 56 5.60 -7.32 -0.85
C ASP A 56 5.09 -6.60 -2.10
N GLU A 57 3.81 -6.78 -2.43
CA GLU A 57 3.15 -6.09 -3.56
C GLU A 57 3.13 -4.57 -3.36
N ALA A 58 2.85 -4.11 -2.13
CA ALA A 58 2.84 -2.68 -1.80
C ALA A 58 4.22 -2.04 -1.93
N LEU A 59 5.28 -2.74 -1.48
CA LEU A 59 6.66 -2.26 -1.56
C LEU A 59 7.21 -2.27 -2.99
N ASP A 60 6.67 -3.11 -3.88
CA ASP A 60 7.04 -3.13 -5.30
C ASP A 60 6.15 -2.22 -6.17
N SER A 61 5.15 -1.56 -5.60
CA SER A 61 4.26 -0.64 -6.29
C SER A 61 4.99 0.58 -6.87
N GLN A 62 4.37 1.22 -7.89
CA GLN A 62 4.92 2.47 -8.46
C GLN A 62 5.01 3.57 -7.39
N LEU A 63 4.02 3.69 -6.52
CA LEU A 63 4.04 4.65 -5.41
C LEU A 63 5.22 4.44 -4.46
N ALA A 64 5.54 3.18 -4.13
CA ALA A 64 6.69 2.86 -3.28
C ALA A 64 8.01 3.24 -3.95
N LYS A 65 8.14 3.00 -5.26
CA LYS A 65 9.30 3.38 -6.07
C LYS A 65 9.46 4.90 -6.15
N ASP A 66 8.40 5.62 -6.48
CA ASP A 66 8.41 7.08 -6.61
C ASP A 66 8.75 7.77 -5.29
N ARG A 67 8.36 7.18 -4.18
CA ARG A 67 8.62 7.69 -2.84
C ARG A 67 9.88 7.13 -2.18
N ALA A 68 10.58 6.22 -2.85
CA ALA A 68 11.76 5.53 -2.33
C ALA A 68 11.49 4.92 -0.93
N TRP A 69 10.42 4.11 -0.82
CA TRP A 69 10.07 3.46 0.44
C TRP A 69 11.00 2.32 0.80
N VAL A 70 11.64 1.72 -0.19
CA VAL A 70 12.62 0.66 0.00
C VAL A 70 14.00 1.21 -0.38
N ILE A 71 14.96 0.99 0.50
CA ILE A 71 16.35 1.41 0.32
C ILE A 71 17.28 0.25 0.59
N SER A 72 18.46 0.30 -0.04
CA SER A 72 19.53 -0.64 0.22
C SER A 72 20.50 -0.04 1.23
N VAL A 73 20.65 -0.68 2.38
CA VAL A 73 21.49 -0.22 3.47
C VAL A 73 22.66 -1.17 3.66
N PRO A 74 23.91 -0.70 3.72
CA PRO A 74 25.07 -1.56 3.98
C PRO A 74 24.92 -2.32 5.30
N LEU A 75 25.37 -3.57 5.35
CA LEU A 75 25.32 -4.38 6.58
C LEU A 75 26.21 -3.83 7.70
N GLN A 76 27.34 -3.24 7.30
CA GLN A 76 28.32 -2.62 8.21
C GLN A 76 28.96 -1.44 7.48
N GLU A 77 29.59 -0.55 8.21
CA GLU A 77 30.36 0.56 7.65
C GLU A 77 31.40 0.06 6.64
N GLY A 78 31.39 0.61 5.43
CA GLY A 78 32.27 0.21 4.33
C GLY A 78 31.98 -1.14 3.68
N SER A 79 30.89 -1.84 4.05
CA SER A 79 30.51 -3.11 3.46
C SER A 79 30.00 -2.95 2.02
N THR A 80 30.39 -3.89 1.14
CA THR A 80 29.81 -4.04 -0.20
C THR A 80 28.50 -4.83 -0.17
N LYS A 81 28.20 -5.54 0.95
CA LYS A 81 26.94 -6.25 1.14
C LYS A 81 25.91 -5.33 1.76
N SER A 82 24.69 -5.38 1.29
CA SER A 82 23.58 -4.57 1.75
C SER A 82 22.31 -5.38 1.94
N GLU A 83 21.37 -4.82 2.66
CA GLU A 83 20.04 -5.37 2.91
C GLU A 83 18.97 -4.35 2.53
N GLN A 84 17.83 -4.83 2.05
CA GLN A 84 16.68 -3.99 1.76
C GLN A 84 15.94 -3.65 3.04
N GLN A 85 15.73 -2.37 3.27
CA GLN A 85 15.02 -1.87 4.45
C GLN A 85 13.99 -0.80 4.06
N LEU A 86 13.02 -0.59 4.94
CA LEU A 86 12.11 0.54 4.79
C LEU A 86 12.84 1.85 5.10
N ALA A 87 12.69 2.82 4.21
CA ALA A 87 13.21 4.16 4.42
C ALA A 87 12.48 4.87 5.57
N CYS A 88 13.13 5.84 6.17
CA CYS A 88 12.47 6.73 7.12
C CYS A 88 11.32 7.49 6.43
N PRO A 89 10.09 7.44 6.97
CA PRO A 89 8.93 8.10 6.36
C PRO A 89 8.98 9.62 6.46
N ILE A 90 9.80 10.16 7.38
CA ILE A 90 9.93 11.59 7.60
C ILE A 90 10.79 12.20 6.48
N LYS A 91 10.31 13.28 5.89
CA LYS A 91 11.04 14.06 4.89
C LYS A 91 11.40 15.43 5.47
N PHE A 92 12.67 15.76 5.44
CA PHE A 92 13.16 17.06 5.90
C PHE A 92 13.41 17.98 4.72
N SER A 93 13.06 19.27 4.86
CA SER A 93 13.24 20.25 3.79
C SER A 93 14.71 20.67 3.61
N ARG A 94 15.53 20.60 4.67
CA ARG A 94 16.92 21.08 4.66
C ARG A 94 17.96 20.00 4.85
N SER A 95 17.61 18.88 5.48
CA SER A 95 18.53 17.79 5.82
C SER A 95 18.23 16.56 4.99
N LYS A 96 19.26 15.89 4.49
CA LYS A 96 19.13 14.58 3.86
C LYS A 96 19.34 13.50 4.91
N ILE A 97 18.46 12.51 4.93
CA ILE A 97 18.64 11.30 5.74
C ILE A 97 19.76 10.48 5.11
N ARG A 98 20.66 9.97 5.93
CA ARG A 98 21.74 9.07 5.53
C ARG A 98 21.50 7.70 6.15
N TYR A 99 21.80 6.67 5.38
CA TYR A 99 21.71 5.27 5.79
C TYR A 99 23.09 4.64 5.62
N GLU A 100 23.94 4.80 6.64
CA GLU A 100 25.33 4.40 6.56
C GLU A 100 25.50 2.89 6.71
N PHE A 101 24.77 2.28 7.64
CA PHE A 101 24.71 0.83 7.85
C PHE A 101 23.48 0.46 8.69
N ILE A 102 23.11 -0.83 8.73
CA ILE A 102 21.88 -1.29 9.39
C ILE A 102 21.93 -1.25 10.91
N GLY A 103 23.10 -1.17 11.52
CA GLY A 103 23.29 -1.09 12.97
C GLY A 103 24.57 -1.79 13.42
N LYS A 104 24.80 -1.71 14.72
CA LYS A 104 25.93 -2.37 15.38
C LYS A 104 25.45 -3.61 16.16
N PRO A 105 26.32 -4.58 16.42
CA PRO A 105 25.98 -5.68 17.31
C PRO A 105 25.48 -5.20 18.67
N LEU A 106 24.60 -6.00 19.27
CA LEU A 106 24.08 -5.71 20.61
C LEU A 106 25.24 -5.54 21.61
N GLY A 107 25.20 -4.45 22.39
CA GLY A 107 26.23 -4.14 23.39
C GLY A 107 27.47 -3.42 22.86
N PHE A 108 27.54 -3.10 21.56
CA PHE A 108 28.70 -2.43 20.96
C PHE A 108 28.99 -1.06 21.60
N ASP A 109 27.95 -0.29 21.95
CA ASP A 109 28.08 1.02 22.57
C ASP A 109 27.91 0.97 24.11
N SER A 110 27.93 -0.22 24.73
CA SER A 110 27.92 -0.39 26.19
C SER A 110 29.35 -0.24 26.71
N LEU A 111 29.64 0.89 27.32
CA LEU A 111 30.87 1.15 28.10
C LEU A 111 30.63 0.73 29.53
#